data_ea0959d15090f579af2bbeb50284e575
#
_entry.id   ea0959d15090f579af2bbeb50284e575
#
_cell.length_a   1.000
_cell.length_b   1.000
_cell.length_c   1.000
_cell.angle_alpha   90.00
_cell.angle_beta   90.00
_cell.angle_gamma   90.00
#
_symmetry.space_group_name_H-M   'P 1'
#
loop_
_entity.id
_entity.type
_entity.pdbx_description
1 polymer ?
#
loop_
_entity_poly.entity_id
_entity_poly.type
_entity_poly.pdbx_seq_one_letter_code
_entity_poly.pdbx_strand_id
1 'polypeptide(L)'
;MLHTLNVSIPSPRQFTYPFCYDVDPLAEAASLELQRYIADADLMSTEKGCGKMFGVLVVEYEDEEGALQRGFLAAYSGLLGGRNDWPYFVPPVFDAQQPDGHFKRTEREISAINREIAAIEHDPEYLQSVAQHEQTKKRLQAEVDAFKAEVDAAKVRRDARRKSGEPLSEEEQAEMIRESQFMKAELRRRRKAMEQAESTLNTQHSTLLKSLQRKRKQMSDELQRWLFSAYRMLNAKGEERDLIDIFREYTHAMPPAGAGDCCAPKLLQYAYLHHLRPVCMAEFWWGESPASEIRHHLHYYPACRSKCLPILTHMLKGLDVAPNPLAQKRHTAESRVLYADEYIMVVDKPAGMLSVPGKAESVRSEFSDSANISVEEYFANLQLPTNSQFTTEQFTIGEADNSKLKIQNSKFLKAAHRLDMDTSGLLVLARTEEAYVELQRQFASRETVKRYEAVLSGVPTQNSKLKTQNSSAQPSGCLEAISLPLIADINDRPRQRVDMEHGKPALTLYNIVEVRAVDANTAVAYTTKKVDKGRTLVHLYPKTGRTHQLRVHCAHPLGLACPILGDPLYGIECADRMYLHAAELTFRHPVTGETMHFLSPSGF
;
A
#
# COMPACT_ATOMS: atom_id res chain seq x y z
N MET A 1 14.54 13.28 30.57
CA MET A 1 14.13 13.01 29.19
C MET A 1 15.17 13.45 28.16
N LEU A 2 15.95 14.47 28.47
CA LEU A 2 17.16 14.80 27.69
C LEU A 2 18.32 13.92 28.19
N HIS A 3 18.93 13.14 27.30
CA HIS A 3 20.02 12.22 27.59
C HIS A 3 21.31 12.77 27.02
N THR A 4 22.40 12.64 27.74
CA THR A 4 23.74 13.09 27.29
C THR A 4 24.21 12.19 26.16
N LEU A 5 24.84 12.76 25.13
CA LEU A 5 25.44 12.04 24.01
C LEU A 5 26.93 12.39 23.89
N ASN A 6 27.80 11.54 24.47
CA ASN A 6 29.23 11.76 24.50
C ASN A 6 29.94 11.02 23.35
N VAL A 7 29.88 11.59 22.15
CA VAL A 7 30.54 11.03 20.95
C VAL A 7 31.24 12.14 20.16
N SER A 8 32.37 11.78 19.54
CA SER A 8 33.19 12.72 18.74
C SER A 8 32.75 12.81 17.28
N ILE A 9 31.46 12.47 16.97
CA ILE A 9 30.88 12.55 15.63
C ILE A 9 30.42 14.00 15.40
N PRO A 10 30.78 14.66 14.29
CA PRO A 10 30.33 16.02 14.00
C PRO A 10 28.82 16.06 13.71
N SER A 11 28.19 17.18 14.09
CA SER A 11 26.79 17.42 13.71
C SER A 11 26.66 17.62 12.20
N PRO A 12 25.63 17.06 11.54
CA PRO A 12 25.32 17.33 10.15
C PRO A 12 24.99 18.84 9.98
N ARG A 13 25.26 19.37 8.78
CA ARG A 13 24.97 20.79 8.48
C ARG A 13 23.49 21.08 8.40
N GLN A 14 22.69 20.11 7.95
CA GLN A 14 21.26 20.20 7.76
C GLN A 14 20.58 19.08 8.53
N PHE A 15 19.32 19.31 8.95
CA PHE A 15 18.53 18.28 9.59
C PHE A 15 18.29 17.10 8.61
N THR A 16 18.40 15.86 9.08
CA THR A 16 18.22 14.67 8.25
C THR A 16 16.85 14.62 7.59
N TYR A 17 16.81 14.24 6.31
CA TYR A 17 15.55 14.03 5.60
C TYR A 17 14.79 12.84 6.20
N PRO A 18 13.60 13.03 6.81
CA PRO A 18 12.98 12.01 7.65
C PRO A 18 12.31 10.87 6.88
N PHE A 19 12.21 10.97 5.54
CA PHE A 19 11.52 9.98 4.70
C PHE A 19 12.47 9.13 3.86
N CYS A 20 13.72 8.96 4.32
CA CYS A 20 14.76 8.12 3.72
C CYS A 20 15.34 7.13 4.73
N TYR A 21 15.95 6.05 4.24
CA TYR A 21 16.60 5.02 5.08
C TYR A 21 18.02 5.39 5.52
N ASP A 22 18.63 6.40 4.92
CA ASP A 22 19.97 6.81 5.28
C ASP A 22 19.97 7.44 6.67
N VAL A 23 20.63 6.79 7.61
CA VAL A 23 20.73 7.24 8.99
C VAL A 23 22.04 7.99 9.19
N ASP A 24 21.95 9.18 9.77
CA ASP A 24 23.13 9.93 10.16
C ASP A 24 23.92 9.20 11.25
N PRO A 25 25.26 9.10 11.17
CA PRO A 25 26.08 8.40 12.17
C PRO A 25 25.86 8.89 13.61
N LEU A 26 25.51 10.17 13.79
CA LEU A 26 25.22 10.74 15.10
C LEU A 26 23.87 10.24 15.64
N ALA A 27 22.85 10.12 14.78
CA ALA A 27 21.56 9.53 15.14
C ALA A 27 21.68 8.02 15.38
N GLU A 28 22.56 7.32 14.64
CA GLU A 28 22.87 5.92 14.89
C GLU A 28 23.48 5.72 16.27
N ALA A 29 24.47 6.55 16.66
CA ALA A 29 25.07 6.50 17.99
C ALA A 29 24.03 6.70 19.11
N ALA A 30 23.12 7.67 18.97
CA ALA A 30 22.02 7.86 19.92
C ALA A 30 21.07 6.67 19.95
N SER A 31 20.80 6.06 18.79
CA SER A 31 19.96 4.85 18.71
C SER A 31 20.58 3.67 19.44
N LEU A 32 21.89 3.48 19.37
CA LEU A 32 22.60 2.42 20.10
C LEU A 32 22.50 2.59 21.62
N GLU A 33 22.54 3.82 22.14
CA GLU A 33 22.32 4.09 23.57
C GLU A 33 20.88 3.72 23.97
N LEU A 34 19.88 4.11 23.17
CA LEU A 34 18.49 3.73 23.41
C LEU A 34 18.29 2.23 23.34
N GLN A 35 18.91 1.53 22.38
CA GLN A 35 18.84 0.07 22.25
C GLN A 35 19.38 -0.64 23.50
N ARG A 36 20.48 -0.15 24.07
CA ARG A 36 21.02 -0.67 25.35
C ARG A 36 20.00 -0.49 26.47
N TYR A 37 19.43 0.72 26.61
CA TYR A 37 18.42 0.97 27.62
C TYR A 37 17.19 0.06 27.47
N ILE A 38 16.68 -0.15 26.26
CA ILE A 38 15.53 -1.05 25.99
C ILE A 38 15.86 -2.48 26.43
N ALA A 39 17.07 -2.96 26.12
CA ALA A 39 17.52 -4.30 26.50
C ALA A 39 17.71 -4.44 28.03
N ASP A 40 18.40 -3.49 28.66
CA ASP A 40 18.70 -3.53 30.09
C ASP A 40 17.44 -3.42 30.97
N ALA A 41 16.47 -2.61 30.54
CA ALA A 41 15.22 -2.41 31.25
C ALA A 41 14.13 -3.44 30.89
N ASP A 42 14.44 -4.39 30.00
CA ASP A 42 13.50 -5.44 29.51
C ASP A 42 12.10 -4.89 29.14
N LEU A 43 12.07 -3.71 28.49
CA LEU A 43 10.83 -2.98 28.22
C LEU A 43 9.85 -3.75 27.33
N MET A 44 10.36 -4.67 26.52
CA MET A 44 9.56 -5.44 25.57
C MET A 44 8.92 -6.70 26.16
N SER A 45 9.24 -7.06 27.39
CA SER A 45 8.59 -8.18 28.10
C SER A 45 7.07 -7.98 28.25
N THR A 46 6.62 -6.71 28.24
CA THR A 46 5.20 -6.33 28.30
C THR A 46 4.49 -6.40 26.95
N GLU A 47 5.21 -6.46 25.82
CA GLU A 47 4.70 -6.46 24.45
C GLU A 47 4.79 -7.88 23.84
N LYS A 48 4.03 -8.83 24.39
CA LYS A 48 4.10 -10.24 23.97
C LYS A 48 3.76 -10.40 22.48
N GLY A 49 4.76 -10.86 21.70
CA GLY A 49 4.59 -11.25 20.29
C GLY A 49 4.43 -10.10 19.29
N CYS A 50 4.68 -8.84 19.70
CA CYS A 50 4.64 -7.67 18.83
C CYS A 50 5.93 -6.87 18.94
N GLY A 51 6.47 -6.41 17.80
CA GLY A 51 7.54 -5.41 17.81
C GLY A 51 6.99 -4.00 17.99
N LYS A 52 7.90 -3.05 18.23
CA LYS A 52 7.60 -1.64 18.47
C LYS A 52 8.57 -0.73 17.70
N MET A 53 8.06 0.41 17.21
CA MET A 53 8.91 1.46 16.65
C MET A 53 9.41 2.35 17.78
N PHE A 54 10.73 2.54 17.84
CA PHE A 54 11.39 3.52 18.68
C PHE A 54 12.07 4.57 17.83
N GLY A 55 12.29 5.75 18.39
CA GLY A 55 12.99 6.83 17.71
C GLY A 55 13.85 7.66 18.62
N VAL A 56 14.86 8.27 18.05
CA VAL A 56 15.77 9.22 18.71
C VAL A 56 15.82 10.53 17.91
N LEU A 57 15.97 11.64 18.61
CA LEU A 57 16.25 12.95 18.06
C LEU A 57 17.47 13.51 18.76
N VAL A 58 18.56 13.69 18.04
CA VAL A 58 19.72 14.43 18.55
C VAL A 58 19.41 15.90 18.53
N VAL A 59 19.72 16.55 19.64
CA VAL A 59 19.48 17.99 19.85
C VAL A 59 20.73 18.68 20.36
N GLU A 60 20.84 19.97 20.07
CA GLU A 60 21.81 20.88 20.67
C GLU A 60 21.09 21.90 21.56
N TYR A 61 21.72 22.24 22.67
CA TYR A 61 21.20 23.19 23.65
C TYR A 61 22.35 23.90 24.34
N GLU A 62 22.08 25.08 24.88
CA GLU A 62 23.03 25.80 25.72
C GLU A 62 22.84 25.36 27.17
N ASP A 63 23.94 25.05 27.84
CA ASP A 63 23.92 24.77 29.28
C ASP A 63 23.84 26.08 30.12
N GLU A 64 23.84 25.93 31.45
CA GLU A 64 23.75 27.09 32.37
C GLU A 64 24.93 28.04 32.25
N GLU A 65 26.08 27.60 31.70
CA GLU A 65 27.26 28.38 31.45
C GLU A 65 27.29 29.01 30.03
N GLY A 66 26.28 28.75 29.20
CA GLY A 66 26.18 29.20 27.81
C GLY A 66 27.03 28.37 26.84
N ALA A 67 27.54 27.22 27.26
CA ALA A 67 28.28 26.33 26.38
C ALA A 67 27.31 25.43 25.57
N LEU A 68 27.61 25.29 24.27
CA LEU A 68 26.82 24.44 23.39
C LEU A 68 27.05 22.97 23.71
N GLN A 69 26.02 22.29 24.18
CA GLN A 69 26.01 20.88 24.53
C GLN A 69 25.20 20.08 23.52
N ARG A 70 25.44 18.77 23.45
CA ARG A 70 24.66 17.80 22.68
C ARG A 70 24.03 16.76 23.58
N GLY A 71 22.78 16.43 23.25
CA GLY A 71 22.06 15.34 23.87
C GLY A 71 21.11 14.69 22.87
N PHE A 72 20.33 13.73 23.35
CA PHE A 72 19.27 13.15 22.54
C PHE A 72 17.99 12.98 23.34
N LEU A 73 16.88 12.97 22.62
CA LEU A 73 15.54 12.61 23.09
C LEU A 73 15.17 11.23 22.56
N ALA A 74 14.39 10.49 23.33
CA ALA A 74 13.89 9.16 22.95
C ALA A 74 12.35 9.13 22.93
N ALA A 75 11.77 8.38 22.00
CA ALA A 75 10.33 8.15 21.90
C ALA A 75 10.01 6.73 21.43
N TYR A 76 8.77 6.30 21.67
CA TYR A 76 8.17 5.09 21.08
C TYR A 76 6.82 5.44 20.45
N SER A 77 6.40 4.65 19.45
CA SER A 77 5.12 4.87 18.77
C SER A 77 3.94 4.33 19.58
N GLY A 78 2.85 5.08 19.68
CA GLY A 78 1.64 4.70 20.42
C GLY A 78 1.88 4.46 21.90
N LEU A 79 1.32 3.37 22.45
CA LEU A 79 1.49 2.93 23.83
C LEU A 79 2.56 1.82 23.92
N LEU A 80 3.27 1.74 25.04
CA LEU A 80 4.23 0.69 25.36
C LEU A 80 3.77 0.00 26.66
N GLY A 81 3.44 -1.29 26.61
CA GLY A 81 2.83 -1.99 27.73
C GLY A 81 1.50 -1.36 28.20
N GLY A 82 0.73 -0.77 27.29
CA GLY A 82 -0.51 -0.06 27.61
C GLY A 82 -0.32 1.33 28.21
N ARG A 83 0.91 1.82 28.34
CA ARG A 83 1.29 3.10 28.96
C ARG A 83 1.92 4.05 27.96
N ASN A 84 1.84 5.36 28.24
CA ASN A 84 2.45 6.44 27.45
C ASN A 84 3.38 7.35 28.29
N ASP A 85 3.70 6.95 29.52
CA ASP A 85 4.38 7.76 30.55
C ASP A 85 5.68 7.12 31.09
N TRP A 86 6.43 6.41 30.25
CA TRP A 86 7.72 5.83 30.63
C TRP A 86 8.79 6.91 30.86
N PRO A 87 9.52 6.94 31.98
CA PRO A 87 10.36 8.07 32.40
C PRO A 87 11.51 8.41 31.46
N TYR A 88 12.03 7.45 30.70
CA TYR A 88 13.13 7.66 29.76
C TYR A 88 12.71 8.40 28.49
N PHE A 89 11.44 8.35 28.15
CA PHE A 89 10.90 8.81 26.88
C PHE A 89 10.18 10.16 26.99
N VAL A 90 10.17 10.92 25.88
CA VAL A 90 9.35 12.13 25.83
C VAL A 90 7.87 11.80 25.95
N PRO A 91 7.06 12.68 26.56
CA PRO A 91 5.62 12.46 26.69
C PRO A 91 4.93 12.49 25.31
N PRO A 92 3.69 11.97 25.20
CA PRO A 92 2.88 12.17 24.01
C PRO A 92 2.60 13.65 23.77
N VAL A 93 2.33 14.04 22.51
CA VAL A 93 1.94 15.42 22.18
C VAL A 93 0.67 15.82 22.92
N PHE A 94 -0.25 14.90 23.03
CA PHE A 94 -1.46 15.03 23.83
C PHE A 94 -1.70 13.72 24.61
N ASP A 95 -1.92 13.83 25.94
CA ASP A 95 -2.19 12.67 26.77
C ASP A 95 -3.69 12.31 26.80
N ALA A 96 -4.10 11.44 25.87
CA ALA A 96 -5.45 10.90 25.80
C ALA A 96 -5.73 9.82 26.89
N GLN A 97 -4.70 9.35 27.64
CA GLN A 97 -4.84 8.27 28.62
C GLN A 97 -5.20 8.76 30.03
N GLN A 98 -5.32 10.07 30.26
CA GLN A 98 -5.73 10.62 31.54
C GLN A 98 -7.06 10.00 32.00
N PRO A 99 -7.12 9.35 33.18
CA PRO A 99 -8.27 8.55 33.61
C PRO A 99 -9.60 9.31 33.67
N ASP A 100 -9.54 10.60 34.05
CA ASP A 100 -10.70 11.49 34.15
C ASP A 100 -10.75 12.52 33.00
N GLY A 101 -9.91 12.33 31.98
CA GLY A 101 -9.90 13.16 30.78
C GLY A 101 -11.16 12.95 29.92
N HIS A 102 -11.47 13.93 29.08
CA HIS A 102 -12.63 13.87 28.19
C HIS A 102 -12.62 12.61 27.32
N PHE A 103 -11.47 12.24 26.78
CA PHE A 103 -11.34 11.02 25.95
C PHE A 103 -11.80 9.79 26.70
N LYS A 104 -11.26 9.53 27.89
CA LYS A 104 -11.59 8.33 28.70
C LYS A 104 -13.02 8.32 29.24
N ARG A 105 -13.59 9.47 29.53
CA ARG A 105 -15.01 9.56 29.91
C ARG A 105 -15.93 9.18 28.75
N THR A 106 -15.69 9.79 27.57
CA THR A 106 -16.51 9.51 26.38
C THR A 106 -16.28 8.08 25.87
N GLU A 107 -15.06 7.53 25.94
CA GLU A 107 -14.77 6.12 25.61
C GLU A 107 -15.58 5.16 26.50
N ARG A 108 -15.73 5.46 27.80
CA ARG A 108 -16.57 4.68 28.72
C ARG A 108 -18.05 4.73 28.35
N GLU A 109 -18.56 5.91 27.95
CA GLU A 109 -19.93 6.07 27.49
C GLU A 109 -20.19 5.30 26.18
N ILE A 110 -19.28 5.38 25.20
CA ILE A 110 -19.35 4.60 23.97
C ILE A 110 -19.31 3.11 24.27
N SER A 111 -18.48 2.67 25.22
CA SER A 111 -18.38 1.28 25.64
C SER A 111 -19.66 0.80 26.35
N ALA A 112 -20.36 1.66 27.08
CA ALA A 112 -21.68 1.36 27.63
C ALA A 112 -22.72 1.12 26.54
N ILE A 113 -22.76 2.00 25.53
CA ILE A 113 -23.65 1.84 24.35
C ILE A 113 -23.33 0.54 23.60
N ASN A 114 -22.04 0.19 23.41
CA ASN A 114 -21.65 -1.07 22.78
C ASN A 114 -22.18 -2.29 23.55
N ARG A 115 -22.17 -2.25 24.89
CA ARG A 115 -22.74 -3.32 25.74
C ARG A 115 -24.27 -3.42 25.59
N GLU A 116 -24.96 -2.28 25.50
CA GLU A 116 -26.40 -2.25 25.23
C GLU A 116 -26.73 -2.83 23.85
N ILE A 117 -25.97 -2.45 22.82
CA ILE A 117 -26.10 -3.01 21.48
C ILE A 117 -25.92 -4.52 21.50
N ALA A 118 -24.82 -5.00 22.12
CA ALA A 118 -24.53 -6.42 22.23
C ALA A 118 -25.63 -7.19 23.00
N ALA A 119 -26.19 -6.60 24.06
CA ALA A 119 -27.28 -7.20 24.78
C ALA A 119 -28.53 -7.40 23.94
N ILE A 120 -28.88 -6.42 23.08
CA ILE A 120 -30.01 -6.52 22.15
C ILE A 120 -29.70 -7.55 21.05
N GLU A 121 -28.49 -7.52 20.46
CA GLU A 121 -28.08 -8.43 19.39
C GLU A 121 -28.05 -9.90 19.83
N HIS A 122 -27.86 -10.18 21.13
CA HIS A 122 -27.86 -11.53 21.70
C HIS A 122 -29.18 -11.87 22.43
N ASP A 123 -30.17 -10.97 22.42
CA ASP A 123 -31.47 -11.22 23.02
C ASP A 123 -32.22 -12.35 22.28
N PRO A 124 -32.67 -13.43 22.99
CA PRO A 124 -33.32 -14.56 22.34
C PRO A 124 -34.60 -14.19 21.57
N GLU A 125 -35.41 -13.23 22.06
CA GLU A 125 -36.64 -12.80 21.41
C GLU A 125 -36.34 -12.04 20.13
N TYR A 126 -35.30 -11.18 20.17
CA TYR A 126 -34.81 -10.47 18.98
C TYR A 126 -34.28 -11.44 17.92
N LEU A 127 -33.41 -12.40 18.29
CA LEU A 127 -32.88 -13.42 17.39
C LEU A 127 -33.99 -14.26 16.77
N GLN A 128 -35.00 -14.65 17.55
CA GLN A 128 -36.16 -15.39 17.02
C GLN A 128 -36.95 -14.54 16.02
N SER A 129 -37.18 -13.27 16.32
CA SER A 129 -37.89 -12.35 15.43
C SER A 129 -37.15 -12.13 14.11
N VAL A 130 -35.84 -11.99 14.14
CA VAL A 130 -34.97 -11.89 12.96
C VAL A 130 -35.03 -13.18 12.13
N ALA A 131 -34.93 -14.34 12.76
CA ALA A 131 -35.01 -15.63 12.08
C ALA A 131 -36.36 -15.85 11.39
N GLN A 132 -37.46 -15.51 12.05
CA GLN A 132 -38.84 -15.56 11.45
C GLN A 132 -38.99 -14.60 10.28
N HIS A 133 -38.43 -13.41 10.40
CA HIS A 133 -38.42 -12.42 9.31
C HIS A 133 -37.65 -12.92 8.09
N GLU A 134 -36.44 -13.42 8.29
CA GLU A 134 -35.61 -13.99 7.20
C GLU A 134 -36.29 -15.18 6.52
N GLN A 135 -36.97 -16.03 7.30
CA GLN A 135 -37.73 -17.13 6.76
C GLN A 135 -38.94 -16.64 5.90
N THR A 136 -39.64 -15.62 6.40
CA THR A 136 -40.75 -14.99 5.67
C THR A 136 -40.30 -14.33 4.38
N LYS A 137 -39.18 -13.61 4.44
CA LYS A 137 -38.57 -12.97 3.27
C LYS A 137 -38.18 -14.01 2.21
N LYS A 138 -37.51 -15.09 2.60
CA LYS A 138 -37.13 -16.19 1.68
C LYS A 138 -38.33 -16.84 1.04
N ARG A 139 -39.43 -17.05 1.80
CA ARG A 139 -40.67 -17.59 1.27
C ARG A 139 -41.29 -16.65 0.23
N LEU A 140 -41.45 -15.37 0.58
CA LEU A 140 -42.08 -14.38 -0.34
C LEU A 140 -41.21 -14.15 -1.58
N GLN A 141 -39.90 -14.16 -1.46
CA GLN A 141 -39.00 -14.09 -2.61
C GLN A 141 -39.18 -15.29 -3.54
N ALA A 142 -39.24 -16.51 -2.99
CA ALA A 142 -39.50 -17.73 -3.77
C ALA A 142 -40.88 -17.69 -4.48
N GLU A 143 -41.93 -17.16 -3.82
CA GLU A 143 -43.25 -16.97 -4.40
C GLU A 143 -43.25 -15.95 -5.56
N VAL A 144 -42.48 -14.85 -5.43
CA VAL A 144 -42.29 -13.87 -6.50
C VAL A 144 -41.54 -14.46 -7.68
N ASP A 145 -40.46 -15.21 -7.42
CA ASP A 145 -39.66 -15.81 -8.48
C ASP A 145 -40.39 -16.92 -9.22
N ALA A 146 -41.14 -17.77 -8.51
CA ALA A 146 -41.98 -18.79 -9.11
C ALA A 146 -43.05 -18.16 -10.02
N PHE A 147 -43.78 -17.15 -9.52
CA PHE A 147 -44.81 -16.48 -10.30
C PHE A 147 -44.24 -15.69 -11.47
N LYS A 148 -43.06 -15.13 -11.36
CA LYS A 148 -42.34 -14.49 -12.47
C LYS A 148 -42.03 -15.51 -13.58
N ALA A 149 -41.61 -16.72 -13.23
CA ALA A 149 -41.41 -17.79 -14.21
C ALA A 149 -42.71 -18.17 -14.93
N GLU A 150 -43.87 -18.20 -14.23
CA GLU A 150 -45.18 -18.40 -14.84
C GLU A 150 -45.55 -17.28 -15.82
N VAL A 151 -45.30 -16.01 -15.44
CA VAL A 151 -45.52 -14.84 -16.30
C VAL A 151 -44.70 -14.92 -17.58
N ASP A 152 -43.42 -15.29 -17.45
CA ASP A 152 -42.49 -15.42 -18.58
C ASP A 152 -42.91 -16.60 -19.50
N ALA A 153 -43.32 -17.72 -18.94
CA ALA A 153 -43.82 -18.86 -19.68
C ALA A 153 -45.11 -18.53 -20.42
N ALA A 154 -46.06 -17.82 -19.79
CA ALA A 154 -47.31 -17.36 -20.41
C ALA A 154 -47.04 -16.36 -21.55
N LYS A 155 -46.02 -15.48 -21.37
CA LYS A 155 -45.61 -14.58 -22.45
C LYS A 155 -45.07 -15.36 -23.66
N VAL A 156 -44.22 -16.35 -23.44
CA VAL A 156 -43.66 -17.20 -24.52
C VAL A 156 -44.79 -17.90 -25.26
N ARG A 157 -45.77 -18.47 -24.55
CA ARG A 157 -46.94 -19.11 -25.17
C ARG A 157 -47.76 -18.14 -26.05
N ARG A 158 -48.05 -16.94 -25.56
CA ARG A 158 -48.77 -15.90 -26.32
C ARG A 158 -48.00 -15.44 -27.55
N ASP A 159 -46.67 -15.27 -27.42
CA ASP A 159 -45.81 -14.86 -28.54
C ASP A 159 -45.68 -15.98 -29.60
N ALA A 160 -45.64 -17.24 -29.18
CA ALA A 160 -45.67 -18.40 -30.09
C ALA A 160 -46.99 -18.49 -30.87
N ARG A 161 -48.13 -18.30 -30.20
CA ARG A 161 -49.46 -18.30 -30.85
C ARG A 161 -49.64 -17.15 -31.85
N ARG A 162 -49.09 -15.96 -31.54
CA ARG A 162 -49.08 -14.84 -32.50
C ARG A 162 -48.22 -15.08 -33.73
N LYS A 163 -47.17 -15.89 -33.60
CA LYS A 163 -46.21 -16.23 -34.68
C LYS A 163 -46.65 -17.44 -35.52
N SER A 164 -47.70 -18.18 -35.14
CA SER A 164 -48.11 -19.39 -35.84
C SER A 164 -48.71 -19.15 -37.24
N GLY A 165 -48.96 -17.88 -37.60
CA GLY A 165 -49.51 -17.54 -38.92
C GLY A 165 -51.05 -17.76 -39.06
N GLU A 166 -51.70 -18.35 -38.08
CA GLU A 166 -53.18 -18.53 -38.07
C GLU A 166 -53.86 -17.26 -37.53
N PRO A 167 -54.94 -16.80 -38.15
CA PRO A 167 -55.66 -15.63 -37.69
C PRO A 167 -56.22 -15.86 -36.27
N LEU A 168 -56.07 -14.85 -35.38
CA LEU A 168 -56.58 -14.87 -34.01
C LEU A 168 -58.05 -14.32 -34.05
N SER A 169 -58.99 -15.00 -33.37
CA SER A 169 -60.32 -14.45 -33.15
C SER A 169 -60.25 -13.24 -32.18
N GLU A 170 -61.29 -12.37 -32.25
CA GLU A 170 -61.41 -11.23 -31.34
C GLU A 170 -61.48 -11.68 -29.87
N GLU A 171 -62.15 -12.82 -29.59
CA GLU A 171 -62.20 -13.41 -28.25
C GLU A 171 -60.85 -13.89 -27.74
N GLU A 172 -60.04 -14.58 -28.56
CA GLU A 172 -58.71 -15.03 -28.23
C GLU A 172 -57.79 -13.84 -27.95
N GLN A 173 -57.87 -12.76 -28.74
CA GLN A 173 -57.07 -11.55 -28.50
C GLN A 173 -57.45 -10.87 -27.17
N ALA A 174 -58.76 -10.77 -26.88
CA ALA A 174 -59.24 -10.21 -25.63
C ALA A 174 -58.84 -11.05 -24.41
N GLU A 175 -58.83 -12.37 -24.53
CA GLU A 175 -58.37 -13.28 -23.46
C GLU A 175 -56.89 -13.17 -23.18
N MET A 176 -56.03 -13.12 -24.20
CA MET A 176 -54.60 -12.90 -24.06
C MET A 176 -54.27 -11.55 -23.40
N ILE A 177 -55.04 -10.51 -23.68
CA ILE A 177 -54.90 -9.19 -23.06
C ILE A 177 -55.28 -9.27 -21.59
N ARG A 178 -56.43 -9.88 -21.27
CA ARG A 178 -56.88 -10.07 -19.88
C ARG A 178 -55.90 -10.87 -19.06
N GLU A 179 -55.38 -12.01 -19.59
CA GLU A 179 -54.37 -12.82 -18.95
C GLU A 179 -53.09 -11.99 -18.65
N SER A 180 -52.61 -11.24 -19.66
CA SER A 180 -51.41 -10.40 -19.51
C SER A 180 -51.57 -9.31 -18.44
N GLN A 181 -52.78 -8.66 -18.42
CA GLN A 181 -53.08 -7.64 -17.41
C GLN A 181 -53.17 -8.22 -16.01
N PHE A 182 -53.87 -9.35 -15.86
CA PHE A 182 -53.99 -10.07 -14.59
C PHE A 182 -52.62 -10.48 -14.03
N MET A 183 -51.79 -11.12 -14.84
CA MET A 183 -50.44 -11.58 -14.42
C MET A 183 -49.53 -10.41 -14.02
N LYS A 184 -49.59 -9.30 -14.76
CA LYS A 184 -48.81 -8.10 -14.39
C LYS A 184 -49.31 -7.50 -13.07
N ALA A 185 -50.61 -7.44 -12.84
CA ALA A 185 -51.17 -6.91 -11.61
C ALA A 185 -50.83 -7.80 -10.41
N GLU A 186 -50.94 -9.12 -10.57
CA GLU A 186 -50.62 -10.08 -9.51
C GLU A 186 -49.12 -10.08 -9.16
N LEU A 187 -48.23 -10.00 -10.16
CA LEU A 187 -46.81 -9.87 -9.91
C LEU A 187 -46.47 -8.59 -9.14
N ARG A 188 -47.13 -7.47 -9.47
CA ARG A 188 -46.96 -6.21 -8.71
C ARG A 188 -47.47 -6.36 -7.28
N ARG A 189 -48.59 -7.06 -7.06
CA ARG A 189 -49.15 -7.30 -5.73
C ARG A 189 -48.18 -8.12 -4.86
N ARG A 190 -47.63 -9.20 -5.41
CA ARG A 190 -46.63 -10.05 -4.71
C ARG A 190 -45.37 -9.31 -4.38
N ARG A 191 -44.83 -8.50 -5.32
CA ARG A 191 -43.65 -7.65 -5.05
C ARG A 191 -43.92 -6.62 -3.94
N LYS A 192 -45.11 -5.98 -3.98
CA LYS A 192 -45.49 -5.04 -2.93
C LYS A 192 -45.63 -5.71 -1.56
N ALA A 193 -46.17 -6.93 -1.50
CA ALA A 193 -46.24 -7.71 -0.26
C ALA A 193 -44.83 -8.06 0.28
N MET A 194 -43.89 -8.40 -0.61
CA MET A 194 -42.49 -8.63 -0.25
C MET A 194 -41.82 -7.35 0.28
N GLU A 195 -42.00 -6.21 -0.40
CA GLU A 195 -41.47 -4.90 0.05
C GLU A 195 -42.05 -4.49 1.42
N GLN A 196 -43.37 -4.75 1.63
CA GLN A 196 -44.03 -4.50 2.92
C GLN A 196 -43.45 -5.41 4.00
N ALA A 197 -43.22 -6.69 3.73
CA ALA A 197 -42.59 -7.61 4.67
C ALA A 197 -41.16 -7.21 4.99
N GLU A 198 -40.39 -6.71 4.03
CA GLU A 198 -39.06 -6.13 4.29
C GLU A 198 -39.12 -4.91 5.22
N SER A 199 -40.14 -4.08 5.11
CA SER A 199 -40.30 -2.89 5.96
C SER A 199 -40.82 -3.21 7.36
N THR A 200 -41.38 -4.40 7.59
CA THR A 200 -42.11 -4.74 8.83
C THR A 200 -41.20 -5.25 9.97
N LEU A 201 -39.87 -5.40 9.76
CA LEU A 201 -38.93 -5.65 10.87
C LEU A 201 -38.73 -4.39 11.74
N ASN A 202 -39.80 -3.67 11.99
CA ASN A 202 -39.80 -2.49 12.84
C ASN A 202 -40.23 -2.86 14.27
N THR A 203 -39.60 -3.90 14.82
CA THR A 203 -39.75 -4.21 16.25
C THR A 203 -39.13 -3.09 17.07
N GLN A 204 -39.59 -2.90 18.30
CA GLN A 204 -38.99 -1.92 19.21
C GLN A 204 -37.46 -2.14 19.34
N HIS A 205 -37.01 -3.40 19.38
CA HIS A 205 -35.59 -3.77 19.43
C HIS A 205 -34.82 -3.29 18.19
N SER A 206 -35.35 -3.48 16.97
CA SER A 206 -34.71 -3.03 15.74
C SER A 206 -34.59 -1.50 15.68
N THR A 207 -35.62 -0.79 16.12
CA THR A 207 -35.61 0.68 16.17
C THR A 207 -34.60 1.19 17.22
N LEU A 208 -34.60 0.59 18.41
CA LEU A 208 -33.67 0.92 19.47
C LEU A 208 -32.23 0.62 19.04
N LEU A 209 -31.95 -0.55 18.46
CA LEU A 209 -30.63 -0.94 17.94
C LEU A 209 -30.11 0.09 16.93
N LYS A 210 -30.92 0.48 15.93
CA LYS A 210 -30.56 1.51 14.94
C LYS A 210 -30.25 2.87 15.59
N SER A 211 -31.03 3.24 16.63
CA SER A 211 -30.81 4.49 17.34
C SER A 211 -29.51 4.48 18.13
N LEU A 212 -29.21 3.38 18.83
CA LEU A 212 -27.97 3.19 19.60
C LEU A 212 -26.75 3.16 18.67
N GLN A 213 -26.83 2.43 17.57
CA GLN A 213 -25.75 2.39 16.55
C GLN A 213 -25.47 3.78 15.97
N ARG A 214 -26.54 4.58 15.68
CA ARG A 214 -26.40 5.96 15.20
C ARG A 214 -25.75 6.85 16.28
N LYS A 215 -26.22 6.78 17.52
CA LYS A 215 -25.66 7.53 18.67
C LYS A 215 -24.19 7.17 18.88
N ARG A 216 -23.86 5.86 18.90
CA ARG A 216 -22.48 5.40 19.02
C ARG A 216 -21.58 5.97 17.92
N LYS A 217 -22.05 5.91 16.65
CA LYS A 217 -21.29 6.45 15.52
C LYS A 217 -21.07 7.94 15.68
N GLN A 218 -22.10 8.69 15.99
CA GLN A 218 -21.99 10.14 16.20
C GLN A 218 -21.00 10.49 17.29
N MET A 219 -21.12 9.83 18.47
CA MET A 219 -20.19 10.06 19.58
C MET A 219 -18.74 9.68 19.23
N SER A 220 -18.54 8.60 18.48
CA SER A 220 -17.20 8.21 18.01
C SER A 220 -16.62 9.23 17.04
N ASP A 221 -17.42 9.73 16.09
CA ASP A 221 -17.00 10.74 15.11
C ASP A 221 -16.68 12.09 15.80
N GLU A 222 -17.46 12.49 16.79
CA GLU A 222 -17.25 13.69 17.60
C GLU A 222 -16.00 13.57 18.47
N LEU A 223 -15.81 12.43 19.15
CA LEU A 223 -14.64 12.17 19.98
C LEU A 223 -13.36 12.16 19.13
N GLN A 224 -13.40 11.58 17.94
CA GLN A 224 -12.26 11.57 17.04
C GLN A 224 -11.89 12.97 16.55
N ARG A 225 -12.87 13.81 16.18
CA ARG A 225 -12.63 15.21 15.81
C ARG A 225 -12.04 16.00 16.96
N TRP A 226 -12.64 15.85 18.16
CA TRP A 226 -12.13 16.52 19.36
C TRP A 226 -10.67 16.11 19.64
N LEU A 227 -10.36 14.80 19.56
CA LEU A 227 -9.01 14.30 19.79
C LEU A 227 -8.02 14.94 18.79
N PHE A 228 -8.34 14.96 17.50
CA PHE A 228 -7.46 15.56 16.50
C PHE A 228 -7.27 17.07 16.68
N SER A 229 -8.27 17.80 17.18
CA SER A 229 -8.13 19.21 17.52
C SER A 229 -7.30 19.46 18.79
N ALA A 230 -7.21 18.46 19.69
CA ALA A 230 -6.39 18.53 20.89
C ALA A 230 -4.89 18.28 20.62
N TYR A 231 -4.55 17.63 19.50
CA TYR A 231 -3.16 17.48 19.07
C TYR A 231 -2.66 18.77 18.42
N ARG A 232 -1.98 19.59 19.19
CA ARG A 232 -1.42 20.88 18.77
C ARG A 232 0.07 20.71 18.42
N MET A 233 0.42 20.90 17.16
CA MET A 233 1.76 20.67 16.61
C MET A 233 2.49 22.00 16.40
N LEU A 234 3.64 22.16 17.04
CA LEU A 234 4.55 23.28 16.81
C LEU A 234 5.45 23.02 15.61
N ASN A 235 5.81 24.08 14.89
CA ASN A 235 6.91 24.06 13.94
C ASN A 235 8.15 24.77 14.47
N ALA A 236 9.27 24.73 13.74
CA ALA A 236 10.52 25.35 14.15
C ALA A 236 10.45 26.90 14.21
N LYS A 237 9.40 27.53 13.68
CA LYS A 237 9.12 28.97 13.79
C LYS A 237 8.26 29.31 15.01
N GLY A 238 7.81 28.34 15.78
CA GLY A 238 6.90 28.51 16.91
C GLY A 238 5.43 28.66 16.52
N GLU A 239 5.06 28.39 15.26
CA GLU A 239 3.67 28.40 14.82
C GLU A 239 2.99 27.07 15.22
N GLU A 240 1.82 27.17 15.84
CA GLU A 240 1.05 26.04 16.31
C GLU A 240 -0.17 25.78 15.43
N ARG A 241 -0.43 24.50 15.07
CA ARG A 241 -1.63 24.04 14.35
C ARG A 241 -2.11 22.70 14.87
N ASP A 242 -3.43 22.47 14.79
CA ASP A 242 -3.99 21.15 15.09
C ASP A 242 -3.92 20.20 13.89
N LEU A 243 -4.14 18.90 14.16
CA LEU A 243 -4.08 17.89 13.12
C LEU A 243 -5.14 18.08 12.03
N ILE A 244 -6.32 18.59 12.36
CA ILE A 244 -7.41 18.78 11.38
C ILE A 244 -6.97 19.84 10.35
N ASP A 245 -6.41 20.95 10.82
CA ASP A 245 -5.95 22.04 9.96
C ASP A 245 -4.75 21.60 9.10
N ILE A 246 -3.78 20.87 9.70
CA ILE A 246 -2.64 20.31 8.99
C ILE A 246 -3.10 19.37 7.88
N PHE A 247 -3.95 18.40 8.18
CA PHE A 247 -4.40 17.43 7.17
C PHE A 247 -5.31 18.05 6.11
N ARG A 248 -6.12 19.05 6.47
CA ARG A 248 -6.94 19.80 5.51
C ARG A 248 -6.06 20.55 4.51
N GLU A 249 -4.99 21.18 4.97
CA GLU A 249 -4.06 21.91 4.11
C GLU A 249 -3.32 21.00 3.13
N TYR A 250 -2.79 19.86 3.62
CA TYR A 250 -1.88 19.03 2.84
C TYR A 250 -2.53 17.84 2.13
N THR A 251 -3.65 17.33 2.62
CA THR A 251 -4.29 16.11 2.07
C THR A 251 -5.75 16.29 1.67
N HIS A 252 -6.38 17.39 2.07
CA HIS A 252 -7.83 17.61 1.95
C HIS A 252 -8.69 16.50 2.58
N ALA A 253 -8.13 15.73 3.54
CA ALA A 253 -8.76 14.62 4.20
C ALA A 253 -8.69 14.77 5.73
N MET A 254 -9.45 13.92 6.44
CA MET A 254 -9.34 13.83 7.90
C MET A 254 -8.08 13.03 8.29
N PRO A 255 -7.43 13.36 9.43
CA PRO A 255 -6.32 12.58 9.94
C PRO A 255 -6.69 11.10 10.12
N PRO A 256 -5.84 10.15 9.76
CA PRO A 256 -6.07 8.74 10.07
C PRO A 256 -5.85 8.46 11.57
N ALA A 257 -6.46 7.38 12.08
CA ALA A 257 -6.31 6.98 13.47
C ALA A 257 -4.84 6.80 13.87
N GLY A 258 -4.45 7.31 15.04
CA GLY A 258 -3.08 7.31 15.55
C GLY A 258 -2.14 8.29 14.85
N ALA A 259 -2.65 9.27 14.09
CA ALA A 259 -1.85 10.40 13.64
C ALA A 259 -1.40 11.23 14.85
N GLY A 260 -0.11 11.62 14.88
CA GLY A 260 0.49 12.35 16.01
C GLY A 260 1.17 11.48 17.06
N ASP A 261 0.88 10.16 17.11
CA ASP A 261 1.46 9.23 18.11
C ASP A 261 2.76 8.54 17.66
N CYS A 262 3.27 8.87 16.47
CA CYS A 262 4.56 8.37 16.00
C CYS A 262 5.74 9.03 16.75
N CYS A 263 6.93 8.44 16.65
CA CYS A 263 8.11 8.95 17.37
C CYS A 263 8.51 10.36 16.92
N ALA A 264 8.63 10.61 15.63
CA ALA A 264 9.09 11.89 15.10
C ALA A 264 8.24 13.10 15.56
N PRO A 265 6.90 13.09 15.49
CA PRO A 265 6.09 14.19 16.03
C PRO A 265 6.29 14.42 17.53
N LYS A 266 6.38 13.38 18.35
CA LYS A 266 6.61 13.50 19.80
C LYS A 266 7.96 14.15 20.09
N LEU A 267 9.01 13.69 19.40
CA LEU A 267 10.37 14.16 19.56
C LEU A 267 10.52 15.64 19.20
N LEU A 268 10.00 16.02 18.03
CA LEU A 268 10.06 17.41 17.56
C LEU A 268 9.21 18.35 18.45
N GLN A 269 8.01 17.91 18.83
CA GLN A 269 7.15 18.69 19.73
C GLN A 269 7.85 18.98 21.04
N TYR A 270 8.47 17.96 21.66
CA TYR A 270 9.20 18.14 22.91
C TYR A 270 10.39 19.06 22.72
N ALA A 271 11.16 18.90 21.64
CA ALA A 271 12.30 19.75 21.34
C ALA A 271 11.89 21.23 21.22
N TYR A 272 10.82 21.54 20.48
CA TYR A 272 10.34 22.91 20.30
C TYR A 272 9.81 23.54 21.59
N LEU A 273 9.04 22.75 22.38
CA LEU A 273 8.53 23.22 23.68
C LEU A 273 9.65 23.56 24.68
N HIS A 274 10.79 22.88 24.57
CA HIS A 274 11.93 23.08 25.49
C HIS A 274 13.08 23.87 24.83
N HIS A 275 12.83 24.53 23.68
CA HIS A 275 13.82 25.36 22.96
C HIS A 275 15.11 24.62 22.60
N LEU A 276 15.03 23.30 22.40
CA LEU A 276 16.14 22.49 21.95
C LEU A 276 16.26 22.55 20.41
N ARG A 277 17.45 22.64 19.87
CA ARG A 277 17.71 22.69 18.42
C ARG A 277 17.80 21.28 17.83
N PRO A 278 16.86 20.82 17.01
CA PRO A 278 16.96 19.53 16.33
C PRO A 278 18.15 19.47 15.37
N VAL A 279 18.89 18.36 15.39
CA VAL A 279 20.10 18.13 14.57
C VAL A 279 19.91 17.00 13.57
N CYS A 280 19.57 15.80 14.05
CA CYS A 280 19.29 14.62 13.23
C CYS A 280 18.40 13.64 13.99
N MET A 281 17.75 12.73 13.27
CA MET A 281 16.84 11.76 13.88
C MET A 281 16.96 10.39 13.20
N ALA A 282 16.55 9.35 13.93
CA ALA A 282 16.38 8.00 13.40
C ALA A 282 15.20 7.30 14.09
N GLU A 283 14.52 6.43 13.35
CA GLU A 283 13.50 5.52 13.88
C GLU A 283 13.91 4.08 13.56
N PHE A 284 13.79 3.16 14.51
CA PHE A 284 14.15 1.75 14.32
C PHE A 284 13.08 0.83 14.93
N TRP A 285 12.99 -0.37 14.38
CA TRP A 285 12.07 -1.40 14.87
C TRP A 285 12.73 -2.31 15.90
N TRP A 286 12.03 -2.56 17.00
CA TRP A 286 12.47 -3.52 18.01
C TRP A 286 11.46 -4.64 18.17
N GLY A 287 11.87 -5.91 18.04
CA GLY A 287 11.04 -7.09 18.23
C GLY A 287 10.69 -7.81 16.93
N GLU A 288 9.69 -8.69 17.01
CA GLU A 288 9.28 -9.51 15.87
C GLU A 288 8.51 -8.69 14.83
N SER A 289 8.56 -9.16 13.58
CA SER A 289 7.75 -8.59 12.50
C SER A 289 6.29 -8.94 12.71
N PRO A 290 5.36 -8.00 12.64
CA PRO A 290 3.94 -8.30 12.62
C PRO A 290 3.59 -9.25 11.47
N ALA A 291 2.59 -10.11 11.63
CA ALA A 291 2.20 -11.07 10.60
C ALA A 291 1.78 -10.41 9.26
N SER A 292 1.29 -9.18 9.33
CA SER A 292 0.80 -8.40 8.16
C SER A 292 1.82 -7.43 7.58
N GLU A 293 2.89 -7.10 8.32
CA GLU A 293 3.89 -6.10 7.91
C GLU A 293 5.29 -6.71 7.81
N ILE A 294 6.17 -6.05 7.06
CA ILE A 294 7.57 -6.43 6.96
C ILE A 294 8.39 -5.46 7.79
N ARG A 295 8.80 -5.92 8.99
CA ARG A 295 9.65 -5.19 9.92
C ARG A 295 10.77 -6.09 10.42
N HIS A 296 11.99 -5.60 10.41
CA HIS A 296 13.16 -6.36 10.88
C HIS A 296 13.71 -5.75 12.15
N HIS A 297 14.00 -6.59 13.13
CA HIS A 297 14.55 -6.17 14.40
C HIS A 297 15.83 -5.34 14.22
N LEU A 298 15.94 -4.22 14.93
CA LEU A 298 17.02 -3.24 14.90
C LEU A 298 17.27 -2.54 13.55
N HIS A 299 16.39 -2.75 12.55
CA HIS A 299 16.50 -2.00 11.30
C HIS A 299 15.85 -0.63 11.41
N TYR A 300 16.45 0.34 10.73
CA TYR A 300 15.95 1.70 10.64
C TYR A 300 14.85 1.81 9.58
N TYR A 301 13.88 2.65 9.86
CA TYR A 301 12.74 2.91 8.98
C TYR A 301 12.52 4.40 8.83
N PRO A 302 12.16 4.89 7.62
CA PRO A 302 11.76 6.28 7.45
C PRO A 302 10.43 6.56 8.14
N ALA A 303 10.16 7.82 8.44
CA ALA A 303 8.85 8.26 8.89
C ALA A 303 7.77 7.88 7.87
N CYS A 304 6.60 7.44 8.34
CA CYS A 304 5.53 6.99 7.45
C CYS A 304 4.93 8.14 6.63
N ARG A 305 4.53 7.87 5.39
CA ARG A 305 3.98 8.91 4.50
C ARG A 305 2.50 9.19 4.75
N SER A 306 1.75 8.24 5.29
CA SER A 306 0.29 8.39 5.49
C SER A 306 -0.09 9.25 6.69
N LYS A 307 0.67 9.15 7.79
CA LYS A 307 0.41 9.87 9.05
C LYS A 307 1.42 10.99 9.27
N CYS A 308 2.71 10.67 9.12
CA CYS A 308 3.78 11.59 9.49
C CYS A 308 4.06 12.64 8.42
N LEU A 309 3.89 12.35 7.12
CA LEU A 309 4.24 13.32 6.06
C LEU A 309 3.52 14.67 6.20
N PRO A 310 2.18 14.75 6.36
CA PRO A 310 1.51 16.03 6.57
C PRO A 310 1.98 16.74 7.84
N ILE A 311 2.14 15.98 8.93
CA ILE A 311 2.54 16.53 10.24
C ILE A 311 3.97 17.08 10.16
N LEU A 312 4.92 16.30 9.65
CA LEU A 312 6.32 16.72 9.54
C LEU A 312 6.50 17.85 8.52
N THR A 313 5.69 17.90 7.46
CA THR A 313 5.69 19.05 6.54
C THR A 313 5.38 20.37 7.28
N HIS A 314 4.47 20.33 8.27
CA HIS A 314 4.25 21.49 9.14
C HIS A 314 5.38 21.69 10.15
N MET A 315 5.77 20.63 10.90
CA MET A 315 6.69 20.75 12.02
C MET A 315 8.12 21.15 11.60
N LEU A 316 8.54 20.77 10.39
CA LEU A 316 9.86 21.09 9.85
C LEU A 316 9.96 22.49 9.21
N LYS A 317 8.85 23.25 9.10
CA LYS A 317 8.89 24.64 8.61
C LYS A 317 9.78 25.48 9.50
N GLY A 318 10.82 26.05 8.92
CA GLY A 318 11.82 26.86 9.64
C GLY A 318 13.11 26.11 10.00
N LEU A 319 13.14 24.80 9.80
CA LEU A 319 14.36 23.98 9.91
C LEU A 319 15.04 23.88 8.52
N ASP A 320 16.36 23.94 8.51
CA ASP A 320 17.14 23.65 7.29
C ASP A 320 17.27 22.13 7.13
N VAL A 321 16.38 21.54 6.32
CA VAL A 321 16.27 20.10 6.11
C VAL A 321 17.04 19.69 4.87
N ALA A 322 17.83 18.62 4.95
CA ALA A 322 18.53 18.03 3.81
C ALA A 322 17.56 17.68 2.69
N PRO A 323 17.95 17.87 1.42
CA PRO A 323 17.12 17.49 0.28
C PRO A 323 16.92 15.98 0.24
N ASN A 324 15.81 15.55 -0.39
CA ASN A 324 15.55 14.12 -0.59
C ASN A 324 16.69 13.46 -1.40
N PRO A 325 17.48 12.53 -0.85
CA PRO A 325 18.60 11.91 -1.55
C PRO A 325 18.17 11.16 -2.81
N LEU A 326 16.92 10.68 -2.84
CA LEU A 326 16.36 9.95 -3.98
C LEU A 326 15.92 10.89 -5.11
N ALA A 327 15.56 12.14 -4.82
CA ALA A 327 15.15 13.10 -5.85
C ALA A 327 16.31 13.48 -6.78
N GLN A 328 17.53 13.59 -6.24
CA GLN A 328 18.71 13.96 -7.03
C GLN A 328 19.13 12.87 -8.04
N LYS A 329 18.81 11.59 -7.78
CA LYS A 329 19.17 10.46 -8.64
C LYS A 329 18.19 10.22 -9.80
N ARG A 330 17.02 10.90 -9.83
CA ARG A 330 15.90 10.57 -10.72
C ARG A 330 15.88 11.30 -12.07
N HIS A 331 16.69 12.31 -12.26
CA HIS A 331 16.53 13.24 -13.43
C HIS A 331 17.27 12.88 -14.71
N THR A 332 18.01 11.76 -14.80
CA THR A 332 18.88 11.49 -15.96
C THR A 332 18.56 10.21 -16.74
N ALA A 333 17.60 9.40 -16.33
CA ALA A 333 17.35 8.14 -17.01
C ALA A 333 16.28 8.28 -18.11
N GLU A 334 16.70 8.14 -19.36
CA GLU A 334 15.82 8.10 -20.52
C GLU A 334 15.24 6.71 -20.73
N SER A 335 13.94 6.63 -21.06
CA SER A 335 13.31 5.37 -21.45
C SER A 335 13.67 5.03 -22.89
N ARG A 336 14.19 3.83 -23.13
CA ARG A 336 14.63 3.37 -24.45
C ARG A 336 13.52 2.60 -25.17
N VAL A 337 13.25 2.94 -26.43
CA VAL A 337 12.35 2.16 -27.29
C VAL A 337 13.09 0.94 -27.82
N LEU A 338 12.50 -0.24 -27.63
CA LEU A 338 13.02 -1.52 -28.13
C LEU A 338 12.31 -1.97 -29.40
N TYR A 339 11.01 -1.65 -29.50
CA TYR A 339 10.18 -1.97 -30.66
C TYR A 339 9.04 -0.96 -30.76
N ALA A 340 8.65 -0.61 -31.97
CA ALA A 340 7.45 0.17 -32.22
C ALA A 340 6.89 -0.13 -33.62
N ASP A 341 5.56 -0.21 -33.70
CA ASP A 341 4.80 -0.25 -34.96
C ASP A 341 3.56 0.65 -34.89
N GLU A 342 2.57 0.45 -35.75
CA GLU A 342 1.34 1.24 -35.76
C GLU A 342 0.47 1.00 -34.51
N TYR A 343 0.58 -0.17 -33.85
CA TYR A 343 -0.34 -0.67 -32.82
C TYR A 343 0.27 -0.69 -31.43
N ILE A 344 1.57 -0.95 -31.32
CA ILE A 344 2.26 -1.12 -30.04
C ILE A 344 3.62 -0.42 -30.01
N MET A 345 4.10 -0.17 -28.80
CA MET A 345 5.47 0.24 -28.51
C MET A 345 5.96 -0.56 -27.30
N VAL A 346 7.14 -1.16 -27.41
CA VAL A 346 7.82 -1.82 -26.28
C VAL A 346 9.02 -1.01 -25.89
N VAL A 347 9.10 -0.69 -24.61
CA VAL A 347 10.16 0.17 -24.06
C VAL A 347 10.86 -0.50 -22.89
N ASP A 348 12.10 -0.09 -22.67
CA ASP A 348 12.86 -0.38 -21.47
C ASP A 348 12.71 0.82 -20.53
N LYS A 349 11.88 0.66 -19.49
CA LYS A 349 11.58 1.70 -18.50
C LYS A 349 12.74 1.78 -17.50
N PRO A 350 13.33 2.95 -17.25
CA PRO A 350 14.30 3.10 -16.18
C PRO A 350 13.67 2.99 -14.79
N ALA A 351 14.48 2.67 -13.78
CA ALA A 351 14.07 2.79 -12.38
C ALA A 351 13.80 4.26 -12.02
N GLY A 352 12.83 4.52 -11.15
CA GLY A 352 12.46 5.86 -10.70
C GLY A 352 11.45 6.59 -11.60
N MET A 353 11.04 6.03 -12.74
CA MET A 353 10.02 6.57 -13.63
C MET A 353 8.68 5.87 -13.42
N LEU A 354 7.56 6.61 -13.44
CA LEU A 354 6.22 6.03 -13.40
C LEU A 354 5.87 5.35 -14.73
N SER A 355 5.10 4.26 -14.70
CA SER A 355 4.56 3.63 -15.93
C SER A 355 3.43 4.45 -16.53
N VAL A 356 2.52 4.93 -15.68
CA VAL A 356 1.33 5.71 -16.03
C VAL A 356 1.28 6.97 -15.18
N PRO A 357 0.57 8.03 -15.62
CA PRO A 357 0.40 9.24 -14.81
C PRO A 357 -0.12 8.90 -13.41
N GLY A 358 0.55 9.41 -12.39
CA GLY A 358 0.10 9.29 -11.01
C GLY A 358 -1.24 10.00 -10.84
N LYS A 359 -2.08 9.50 -9.95
CA LYS A 359 -3.17 10.34 -9.42
C LYS A 359 -2.51 11.56 -8.81
N ALA A 360 -2.96 12.77 -9.17
CA ALA A 360 -2.47 14.00 -8.57
C ALA A 360 -2.42 13.80 -7.06
N GLU A 361 -1.20 13.81 -6.49
CA GLU A 361 -1.05 13.62 -5.05
C GLU A 361 -1.78 14.78 -4.38
N SER A 362 -2.75 14.45 -3.53
CA SER A 362 -3.51 15.42 -2.75
C SER A 362 -2.64 16.11 -1.69
N VAL A 363 -1.39 15.69 -1.53
CA VAL A 363 -0.42 16.26 -0.59
C VAL A 363 0.49 17.23 -1.33
N ARG A 364 0.22 18.51 -1.23
CA ARG A 364 1.17 19.58 -1.58
C ARG A 364 2.13 19.75 -0.41
N SER A 365 3.22 19.02 -0.37
CA SER A 365 4.30 19.28 0.59
C SER A 365 5.54 19.76 -0.15
N GLU A 366 6.31 20.63 0.47
CA GLU A 366 7.66 21.03 -0.01
C GLU A 366 8.59 19.81 -0.13
N PHE A 367 8.20 18.67 0.47
CA PHE A 367 8.87 17.39 0.42
C PHE A 367 8.23 16.39 -0.57
N SER A 368 7.12 16.75 -1.25
CA SER A 368 6.58 15.94 -2.33
C SER A 368 7.45 16.17 -3.56
N ASP A 369 8.00 15.09 -4.09
CA ASP A 369 8.78 15.12 -5.33
C ASP A 369 7.94 15.78 -6.44
N SER A 370 8.44 16.87 -7.01
CA SER A 370 7.88 17.50 -8.20
C SER A 370 7.68 16.47 -9.29
N ALA A 371 6.48 16.45 -9.84
CA ALA A 371 6.01 15.72 -11.03
C ALA A 371 6.97 14.67 -11.61
N ASN A 372 6.90 13.45 -11.10
CA ASN A 372 7.52 12.32 -11.77
C ASN A 372 6.80 12.10 -13.12
N ILE A 373 7.45 12.40 -14.22
CA ILE A 373 6.94 12.16 -15.56
C ILE A 373 6.77 10.64 -15.72
N SER A 374 5.60 10.20 -16.18
CA SER A 374 5.35 8.81 -16.52
C SER A 374 5.91 8.48 -17.91
N VAL A 375 6.09 7.19 -18.20
CA VAL A 375 6.46 6.72 -19.54
C VAL A 375 5.45 7.20 -20.58
N GLU A 376 4.15 7.18 -20.27
CA GLU A 376 3.11 7.69 -21.17
C GLU A 376 3.31 9.18 -21.48
N GLU A 377 3.52 10.02 -20.46
CA GLU A 377 3.75 11.46 -20.63
C GLU A 377 5.09 11.75 -21.30
N TYR A 378 6.13 10.98 -20.98
CA TYR A 378 7.45 11.12 -21.59
C TYR A 378 7.37 10.96 -23.11
N PHE A 379 6.78 9.88 -23.60
CA PHE A 379 6.65 9.62 -25.03
C PHE A 379 5.55 10.44 -25.71
N ALA A 380 4.50 10.87 -25.00
CA ALA A 380 3.50 11.79 -25.53
C ALA A 380 4.07 13.20 -25.78
N ASN A 381 5.04 13.63 -24.96
CA ASN A 381 5.69 14.94 -25.07
C ASN A 381 6.91 14.93 -25.97
N LEU A 382 7.49 13.76 -26.25
CA LEU A 382 8.56 13.64 -27.23
C LEU A 382 7.96 13.86 -28.63
N GLN A 383 8.26 15.01 -29.25
CA GLN A 383 8.12 15.16 -30.69
C GLN A 383 9.19 14.26 -31.33
N LEU A 384 8.84 12.98 -31.53
CA LEU A 384 9.72 12.05 -32.20
C LEU A 384 9.95 12.57 -33.62
N PRO A 385 11.22 12.76 -34.04
CA PRO A 385 11.50 13.24 -35.39
C PRO A 385 10.91 12.26 -36.41
N THR A 386 10.23 12.79 -37.41
CA THR A 386 9.52 12.03 -38.45
C THR A 386 10.43 11.16 -39.34
N ASN A 387 11.76 11.17 -39.11
CA ASN A 387 12.77 10.50 -39.94
C ASN A 387 14.00 9.99 -39.15
N SER A 388 13.88 9.43 -37.99
CA SER A 388 15.01 8.77 -37.32
C SER A 388 14.99 7.26 -37.56
N GLN A 389 15.95 6.78 -38.35
CA GLN A 389 16.34 5.38 -38.43
C GLN A 389 16.95 5.00 -37.07
N PHE A 390 16.25 4.18 -36.29
CA PHE A 390 16.85 3.55 -35.12
C PHE A 390 17.75 2.41 -35.59
N THR A 391 19.05 2.55 -35.43
CA THR A 391 20.03 1.50 -35.70
C THR A 391 19.95 0.47 -34.56
N THR A 392 19.45 -0.71 -34.86
CA THR A 392 19.42 -1.89 -33.97
C THR A 392 20.78 -2.59 -34.03
N GLU A 393 21.76 -2.11 -33.28
CA GLU A 393 22.92 -2.95 -32.90
C GLU A 393 22.61 -3.63 -31.57
N GLN A 394 22.47 -4.94 -31.61
CA GLN A 394 22.35 -5.92 -30.47
C GLN A 394 20.99 -6.53 -30.17
N PHE A 395 20.18 -6.96 -31.12
CA PHE A 395 19.07 -7.86 -30.79
C PHE A 395 18.97 -9.00 -31.82
N THR A 396 19.09 -10.24 -31.33
CA THR A 396 18.78 -11.46 -32.08
C THR A 396 17.25 -11.65 -32.08
N ILE A 397 16.57 -11.02 -33.04
CA ILE A 397 15.19 -11.34 -33.40
C ILE A 397 15.23 -11.84 -34.82
N GLY A 398 14.50 -12.93 -35.11
CA GLY A 398 14.37 -13.48 -36.43
C GLY A 398 14.09 -12.37 -37.47
N GLU A 399 14.68 -12.52 -38.65
CA GLU A 399 14.71 -11.58 -39.76
C GLU A 399 13.33 -10.97 -40.09
N ALA A 400 13.06 -9.76 -39.53
CA ALA A 400 12.01 -8.89 -39.99
C ALA A 400 12.64 -7.58 -40.47
N ASP A 401 12.38 -7.22 -41.71
CA ASP A 401 12.90 -6.05 -42.42
C ASP A 401 12.46 -4.74 -41.72
N ASN A 402 13.35 -4.14 -40.95
CA ASN A 402 13.13 -2.92 -40.15
C ASN A 402 13.24 -1.61 -40.95
N SER A 403 13.20 -1.65 -42.28
CA SER A 403 13.48 -0.47 -43.12
C SER A 403 12.37 0.57 -43.27
N LYS A 404 11.20 0.42 -42.58
CA LYS A 404 10.06 1.34 -42.74
C LYS A 404 9.30 1.65 -41.41
N LEU A 405 9.99 2.05 -40.37
CA LEU A 405 9.32 2.59 -39.18
C LEU A 405 8.90 4.06 -39.42
N LYS A 406 7.73 4.28 -39.99
CA LYS A 406 7.05 5.58 -39.95
C LYS A 406 6.34 5.70 -38.62
N ILE A 407 6.98 6.30 -37.63
CA ILE A 407 6.31 6.67 -36.36
C ILE A 407 5.44 7.89 -36.67
N GLN A 408 4.17 7.68 -36.99
CA GLN A 408 3.18 8.75 -36.99
C GLN A 408 2.84 9.08 -35.54
N ASN A 409 2.75 10.37 -35.17
CA ASN A 409 2.33 10.85 -33.88
C ASN A 409 0.92 10.32 -33.54
N SER A 410 0.85 9.21 -32.83
CA SER A 410 -0.41 8.67 -32.34
C SER A 410 -0.90 9.53 -31.17
N LYS A 411 -2.12 10.06 -31.26
CA LYS A 411 -2.78 10.74 -30.14
C LYS A 411 -3.13 9.79 -28.98
N PHE A 412 -3.07 8.48 -29.23
CA PHE A 412 -3.35 7.45 -28.23
C PHE A 412 -2.04 6.73 -27.88
N LEU A 413 -1.63 6.79 -26.63
CA LEU A 413 -0.49 6.05 -26.11
C LEU A 413 -0.79 5.67 -24.65
N LYS A 414 -1.01 4.38 -24.39
CA LYS A 414 -1.34 3.88 -23.04
C LYS A 414 -0.60 2.61 -22.70
N ALA A 415 -0.06 2.53 -21.50
CA ALA A 415 0.59 1.32 -20.97
C ALA A 415 -0.44 0.22 -20.75
N ALA A 416 -0.24 -0.94 -21.39
CA ALA A 416 -1.15 -2.08 -21.26
C ALA A 416 -1.04 -2.76 -19.87
N HIS A 417 0.10 -2.63 -19.21
CA HIS A 417 0.36 -3.06 -17.84
C HIS A 417 1.24 -2.03 -17.13
N ARG A 418 1.54 -2.25 -15.86
CA ARG A 418 2.37 -1.33 -15.09
C ARG A 418 3.52 -2.04 -14.38
N LEU A 419 4.64 -1.36 -14.30
CA LEU A 419 5.73 -1.63 -13.38
C LEU A 419 5.67 -0.62 -12.23
N ASP A 420 6.15 -1.00 -11.06
CA ASP A 420 6.35 -0.04 -9.97
C ASP A 420 7.37 1.04 -10.38
N MET A 421 7.31 2.20 -9.75
CA MET A 421 8.17 3.34 -10.10
C MET A 421 9.66 2.94 -10.11
N ASP A 422 10.11 2.24 -9.07
CA ASP A 422 11.52 1.86 -8.90
C ASP A 422 11.90 0.56 -9.65
N THR A 423 10.93 -0.17 -10.21
CA THR A 423 11.17 -1.34 -11.06
C THR A 423 11.54 -0.89 -12.47
N SER A 424 12.64 -1.39 -13.00
CA SER A 424 13.06 -1.15 -14.39
C SER A 424 12.66 -2.29 -15.34
N GLY A 425 12.81 -2.08 -16.65
CA GLY A 425 12.66 -3.13 -17.66
C GLY A 425 11.44 -3.00 -18.56
N LEU A 426 11.08 -4.11 -19.14
CA LEU A 426 10.13 -4.20 -20.26
C LEU A 426 8.72 -3.72 -19.91
N LEU A 427 8.23 -2.74 -20.68
CA LEU A 427 6.87 -2.21 -20.59
C LEU A 427 6.29 -2.11 -22.00
N VAL A 428 5.06 -2.61 -22.22
CA VAL A 428 4.36 -2.48 -23.49
C VAL A 428 3.28 -1.41 -23.41
N LEU A 429 3.29 -0.51 -24.40
CA LEU A 429 2.29 0.53 -24.58
C LEU A 429 1.49 0.23 -25.86
N ALA A 430 0.18 0.45 -25.80
CA ALA A 430 -0.70 0.43 -26.97
C ALA A 430 -0.74 1.82 -27.61
N ARG A 431 -0.77 1.85 -28.93
CA ARG A 431 -0.86 3.06 -29.75
C ARG A 431 -2.23 3.24 -30.40
N THR A 432 -3.13 2.25 -30.24
CA THR A 432 -4.54 2.31 -30.60
C THR A 432 -5.41 1.76 -29.47
N GLU A 433 -6.69 2.12 -29.47
CA GLU A 433 -7.63 1.67 -28.45
C GLU A 433 -7.91 0.17 -28.55
N GLU A 434 -8.00 -0.35 -29.78
CA GLU A 434 -8.22 -1.79 -30.03
C GLU A 434 -7.03 -2.61 -29.53
N ALA A 435 -5.80 -2.17 -29.80
CA ALA A 435 -4.59 -2.81 -29.31
C ALA A 435 -4.52 -2.78 -27.77
N TYR A 436 -4.96 -1.67 -27.15
CA TYR A 436 -5.01 -1.55 -25.71
C TYR A 436 -5.97 -2.56 -25.07
N VAL A 437 -7.18 -2.68 -25.61
CA VAL A 437 -8.20 -3.62 -25.10
C VAL A 437 -7.72 -5.07 -25.22
N GLU A 438 -7.13 -5.44 -26.38
CA GLU A 438 -6.64 -6.81 -26.59
C GLU A 438 -5.43 -7.13 -25.70
N LEU A 439 -4.45 -6.23 -25.58
CA LEU A 439 -3.33 -6.42 -24.65
C LEU A 439 -3.81 -6.55 -23.21
N GLN A 440 -4.73 -5.68 -22.75
CA GLN A 440 -5.30 -5.79 -21.42
C GLN A 440 -6.00 -7.14 -21.19
N ARG A 441 -6.71 -7.65 -22.20
CA ARG A 441 -7.31 -9.00 -22.15
C ARG A 441 -6.24 -10.07 -21.91
N GLN A 442 -5.12 -10.04 -22.66
CA GLN A 442 -4.03 -11.01 -22.51
C GLN A 442 -3.38 -10.94 -21.13
N PHE A 443 -3.16 -9.73 -20.57
CA PHE A 443 -2.66 -9.57 -19.21
C PHE A 443 -3.66 -10.07 -18.14
N ALA A 444 -4.95 -9.81 -18.33
CA ALA A 444 -6.01 -10.24 -17.42
C ALA A 444 -6.21 -11.77 -17.44
N SER A 445 -6.18 -12.39 -18.63
CA SER A 445 -6.30 -13.84 -18.82
C SER A 445 -5.00 -14.61 -18.54
N ARG A 446 -3.90 -13.88 -18.21
CA ARG A 446 -2.58 -14.45 -17.88
C ARG A 446 -1.94 -15.24 -19.04
N GLU A 447 -2.23 -14.85 -20.26
CA GLU A 447 -1.62 -15.41 -21.46
C GLU A 447 -0.17 -14.93 -21.68
N THR A 448 0.21 -13.85 -21.00
CA THR A 448 1.55 -13.26 -21.08
C THR A 448 2.55 -14.00 -20.19
N VAL A 449 3.76 -14.22 -20.69
CA VAL A 449 4.87 -14.77 -19.90
C VAL A 449 5.79 -13.62 -19.49
N LYS A 450 6.17 -13.61 -18.20
CA LYS A 450 7.02 -12.57 -17.61
C LYS A 450 8.08 -13.20 -16.73
N ARG A 451 9.31 -12.77 -16.88
CA ARG A 451 10.40 -13.09 -15.98
C ARG A 451 11.04 -11.79 -15.49
N TYR A 452 11.23 -11.72 -14.20
CA TYR A 452 11.96 -10.63 -13.54
C TYR A 452 13.26 -11.17 -12.98
N GLU A 453 14.28 -10.33 -12.98
CA GLU A 453 15.54 -10.55 -12.29
C GLU A 453 15.59 -9.66 -11.05
N ALA A 454 16.03 -10.20 -9.93
CA ALA A 454 16.21 -9.44 -8.71
C ALA A 454 17.46 -9.89 -7.96
N VAL A 455 18.14 -8.92 -7.33
CA VAL A 455 19.20 -9.18 -6.36
C VAL A 455 18.64 -8.97 -4.96
N LEU A 456 18.76 -9.99 -4.12
CA LEU A 456 18.31 -9.94 -2.72
C LEU A 456 19.43 -9.45 -1.80
N SER A 457 19.07 -8.79 -0.71
CA SER A 457 19.98 -8.22 0.31
C SER A 457 20.69 -9.28 1.18
N GLY A 458 20.58 -10.54 0.85
CA GLY A 458 21.17 -11.65 1.60
C GLY A 458 20.90 -12.98 0.93
N VAL A 459 21.07 -14.05 1.69
CA VAL A 459 20.75 -15.42 1.27
C VAL A 459 19.41 -15.83 1.89
N PRO A 460 18.39 -16.23 1.10
CA PRO A 460 17.13 -16.71 1.64
C PRO A 460 17.34 -17.87 2.61
N THR A 461 16.81 -17.75 3.82
CA THR A 461 16.87 -18.87 4.77
C THR A 461 15.90 -19.96 4.33
N GLN A 462 16.38 -21.21 4.23
CA GLN A 462 15.59 -22.39 3.82
C GLN A 462 14.43 -22.75 4.78
N ASN A 463 14.07 -21.89 5.71
CA ASN A 463 13.05 -22.11 6.73
C ASN A 463 11.66 -21.60 6.35
N SER A 464 11.32 -21.45 5.07
CA SER A 464 9.91 -21.28 4.73
C SER A 464 9.17 -22.60 4.98
N LYS A 465 8.33 -22.62 6.01
CA LYS A 465 7.43 -23.75 6.38
C LYS A 465 6.38 -24.09 5.31
N LEU A 466 6.59 -23.68 4.08
CA LEU A 466 5.78 -24.02 2.90
C LEU A 466 6.46 -25.08 2.04
N LYS A 467 7.17 -26.03 2.66
CA LYS A 467 7.45 -27.29 1.96
C LYS A 467 6.14 -28.07 1.87
N THR A 468 5.49 -28.03 0.70
CA THR A 468 4.67 -29.16 0.28
C THR A 468 5.51 -30.42 0.50
N GLN A 469 4.98 -31.34 1.33
CA GLN A 469 5.56 -32.66 1.59
C GLN A 469 5.87 -33.32 0.24
N ASN A 470 7.13 -33.36 -0.13
CA ASN A 470 7.81 -34.22 -1.09
C ASN A 470 8.98 -33.46 -1.72
N SER A 471 10.14 -33.50 -1.06
CA SER A 471 11.40 -33.29 -1.79
C SER A 471 12.59 -33.88 -1.04
N SER A 472 12.88 -35.13 -1.37
CA SER A 472 14.25 -35.59 -1.53
C SER A 472 14.94 -34.69 -2.56
N ALA A 473 16.18 -34.26 -2.32
CA ALA A 473 17.07 -33.46 -3.13
C ALA A 473 16.64 -33.29 -4.60
N GLN A 474 16.18 -32.08 -4.98
CA GLN A 474 15.80 -31.76 -6.35
C GLN A 474 16.98 -31.16 -7.13
N PRO A 475 17.12 -31.52 -8.43
CA PRO A 475 18.18 -31.01 -9.29
C PRO A 475 17.99 -29.51 -9.58
N SER A 476 19.07 -28.79 -9.80
CA SER A 476 19.13 -27.39 -10.24
C SER A 476 18.18 -27.16 -11.43
N GLY A 477 17.05 -26.45 -11.23
CA GLY A 477 16.10 -26.12 -12.31
C GLY A 477 14.62 -26.17 -11.95
N CYS A 478 14.23 -26.66 -10.78
CA CYS A 478 12.82 -26.65 -10.36
C CYS A 478 12.40 -25.28 -9.85
N LEU A 479 11.25 -24.78 -10.35
CA LEU A 479 10.61 -23.56 -9.85
C LEU A 479 9.93 -23.85 -8.50
N GLU A 480 10.24 -23.02 -7.51
CA GLU A 480 9.53 -22.98 -6.23
C GLU A 480 8.41 -21.92 -6.28
N ALA A 481 7.45 -21.98 -5.34
CA ALA A 481 6.28 -21.12 -5.35
C ALA A 481 6.13 -20.34 -4.03
N ILE A 482 5.77 -19.06 -4.14
CA ILE A 482 5.33 -18.21 -3.03
C ILE A 482 3.87 -17.86 -3.29
N SER A 483 2.98 -18.27 -2.38
CA SER A 483 1.54 -17.99 -2.47
C SER A 483 1.11 -17.24 -1.20
N LEU A 484 1.13 -15.90 -1.26
CA LEU A 484 0.76 -15.01 -0.15
C LEU A 484 -0.23 -13.97 -0.64
N PRO A 485 -1.48 -13.98 -0.14
CA PRO A 485 -2.49 -13.00 -0.55
C PRO A 485 -2.16 -11.60 -0.07
N LEU A 486 -2.41 -10.59 -0.92
CA LEU A 486 -2.01 -9.21 -0.71
C LEU A 486 -3.20 -8.24 -0.68
N ILE A 487 -3.11 -7.27 0.20
CA ILE A 487 -4.03 -6.13 0.30
C ILE A 487 -3.24 -4.84 0.52
N ALA A 488 -3.81 -3.71 0.08
CA ALA A 488 -3.21 -2.41 0.37
C ALA A 488 -3.24 -2.13 1.88
N ASP A 489 -2.12 -1.70 2.42
CA ASP A 489 -2.08 -1.18 3.78
C ASP A 489 -2.73 0.20 3.80
N ILE A 490 -3.91 0.29 4.41
CA ILE A 490 -4.68 1.54 4.48
C ILE A 490 -3.96 2.57 5.36
N ASN A 491 -3.21 2.10 6.35
CA ASN A 491 -2.53 2.94 7.33
C ASN A 491 -1.12 3.37 6.89
N ASP A 492 -0.50 2.65 5.92
CA ASP A 492 0.85 2.93 5.43
C ASP A 492 0.95 2.82 3.90
N ARG A 493 0.17 3.63 3.19
CA ARG A 493 0.26 3.72 1.72
C ARG A 493 1.60 4.32 1.29
N PRO A 494 2.22 3.85 0.19
CA PRO A 494 1.69 2.92 -0.81
C PRO A 494 1.95 1.43 -0.52
N ARG A 495 2.36 1.05 0.70
CA ARG A 495 2.70 -0.34 1.06
C ARG A 495 1.53 -1.29 0.83
N GLN A 496 1.88 -2.53 0.55
CA GLN A 496 1.00 -3.68 0.56
C GLN A 496 1.36 -4.56 1.75
N ARG A 497 0.38 -5.27 2.31
CA ARG A 497 0.58 -6.23 3.39
C ARG A 497 0.03 -7.61 3.01
N VAL A 498 0.53 -8.64 3.65
CA VAL A 498 -0.05 -9.98 3.58
C VAL A 498 -1.28 -10.03 4.47
N ASP A 499 -2.41 -10.51 3.94
CA ASP A 499 -3.64 -10.69 4.69
C ASP A 499 -4.29 -11.99 4.22
N MET A 500 -4.27 -13.00 5.10
CA MET A 500 -4.73 -14.36 4.76
C MET A 500 -6.24 -14.47 4.64
N GLU A 501 -6.99 -13.51 5.19
CA GLU A 501 -8.46 -13.52 5.22
C GLU A 501 -9.06 -12.65 4.11
N HIS A 502 -8.56 -11.43 3.94
CA HIS A 502 -9.13 -10.43 3.02
C HIS A 502 -8.22 -10.11 1.83
N GLY A 503 -7.00 -10.65 1.80
CA GLY A 503 -6.02 -10.42 0.75
C GLY A 503 -6.43 -11.05 -0.58
N LYS A 504 -6.11 -10.36 -1.69
CA LYS A 504 -6.29 -10.90 -3.03
C LYS A 504 -5.22 -11.96 -3.32
N PRO A 505 -5.57 -13.16 -3.80
CA PRO A 505 -4.60 -14.20 -4.11
C PRO A 505 -3.46 -13.70 -4.99
N ALA A 506 -2.22 -14.03 -4.61
CA ALA A 506 -1.02 -13.70 -5.36
C ALA A 506 -0.08 -14.90 -5.38
N LEU A 507 0.45 -15.22 -6.57
CA LEU A 507 1.33 -16.36 -6.81
C LEU A 507 2.56 -15.91 -7.61
N THR A 508 3.74 -16.20 -7.08
CA THR A 508 5.04 -16.01 -7.75
C THR A 508 5.79 -17.33 -7.75
N LEU A 509 6.23 -17.78 -8.91
CA LEU A 509 7.22 -18.85 -9.01
C LEU A 509 8.62 -18.21 -9.03
N TYR A 510 9.62 -18.92 -8.51
CA TYR A 510 10.99 -18.41 -8.47
C TYR A 510 12.03 -19.54 -8.55
N ASN A 511 13.23 -19.17 -8.94
CA ASN A 511 14.43 -20.00 -8.77
C ASN A 511 15.62 -19.11 -8.39
N ILE A 512 16.50 -19.66 -7.57
CA ILE A 512 17.78 -19.03 -7.24
C ILE A 512 18.74 -19.34 -8.39
N VAL A 513 19.33 -18.29 -8.96
CA VAL A 513 20.29 -18.39 -10.07
C VAL A 513 21.71 -18.48 -9.54
N GLU A 514 22.05 -17.57 -8.62
CA GLU A 514 23.40 -17.46 -8.10
C GLU A 514 23.39 -16.90 -6.67
N VAL A 515 24.29 -17.39 -5.83
CA VAL A 515 24.57 -16.81 -4.53
C VAL A 515 26.01 -16.29 -4.57
N ARG A 516 26.17 -14.98 -4.49
CA ARG A 516 27.49 -14.29 -4.50
C ARG A 516 27.90 -13.95 -3.09
N ALA A 517 29.13 -14.30 -2.71
CA ALA A 517 29.76 -13.75 -1.52
C ALA A 517 30.05 -12.26 -1.76
N VAL A 518 29.86 -11.43 -0.75
CA VAL A 518 30.29 -10.02 -0.84
C VAL A 518 31.79 -9.97 -0.54
N ASP A 519 32.58 -9.59 -1.53
CA ASP A 519 34.00 -9.32 -1.30
C ASP A 519 34.16 -8.15 -0.31
N ALA A 520 35.02 -8.36 0.71
CA ALA A 520 35.25 -7.38 1.78
C ALA A 520 35.76 -6.01 1.28
N ASN A 521 36.14 -5.91 0.01
CA ASN A 521 36.67 -4.68 -0.61
C ASN A 521 35.61 -3.81 -1.30
N THR A 522 34.38 -4.30 -1.48
CA THR A 522 33.27 -3.56 -2.10
C THR A 522 32.26 -3.01 -1.08
N ALA A 523 32.50 -3.23 0.21
CA ALA A 523 31.71 -2.61 1.28
C ALA A 523 31.94 -1.10 1.25
N VAL A 524 30.99 -0.35 0.74
CA VAL A 524 30.92 1.11 0.90
C VAL A 524 31.00 1.40 2.40
N ALA A 525 31.97 2.22 2.79
CA ALA A 525 32.47 2.41 4.16
C ALA A 525 31.50 3.19 5.07
N TYR A 526 30.25 2.75 5.26
CA TYR A 526 29.27 3.44 6.12
C TYR A 526 28.51 2.55 7.10
N THR A 527 28.87 1.29 7.28
CA THR A 527 28.28 0.46 8.36
C THR A 527 29.36 -0.21 9.19
N THR A 528 29.33 0.05 10.50
CA THR A 528 30.28 -0.46 11.50
C THR A 528 30.09 -1.95 11.83
N LYS A 529 29.19 -2.67 11.19
CA LYS A 529 29.03 -4.12 11.30
C LYS A 529 29.29 -4.78 9.95
N LYS A 530 30.49 -5.38 9.79
CA LYS A 530 30.77 -6.43 8.80
C LYS A 530 29.83 -7.61 9.07
N VAL A 531 28.67 -7.61 8.47
CA VAL A 531 27.89 -8.82 8.28
C VAL A 531 28.17 -9.26 6.85
N ASP A 532 28.91 -10.34 6.66
CA ASP A 532 29.07 -11.03 5.39
C ASP A 532 27.72 -11.59 4.94
N LYS A 533 26.82 -10.70 4.50
CA LYS A 533 25.56 -11.08 3.88
C LYS A 533 25.83 -11.26 2.41
N GLY A 534 25.93 -12.52 1.96
CA GLY A 534 25.95 -12.84 0.54
C GLY A 534 24.83 -12.10 -0.21
N ARG A 535 24.97 -11.97 -1.54
CA ARG A 535 23.89 -11.50 -2.44
C ARG A 535 23.33 -12.68 -3.19
N THR A 536 22.03 -12.69 -3.43
CA THR A 536 21.36 -13.77 -4.18
C THR A 536 20.67 -13.20 -5.40
N LEU A 537 21.07 -13.67 -6.59
CA LEU A 537 20.36 -13.41 -7.84
C LEU A 537 19.22 -14.43 -7.98
N VAL A 538 18.01 -13.93 -8.17
CA VAL A 538 16.82 -14.76 -8.34
C VAL A 538 16.05 -14.38 -9.61
N HIS A 539 15.50 -15.38 -10.28
CA HIS A 539 14.47 -15.18 -11.28
C HIS A 539 13.08 -15.33 -10.65
N LEU A 540 12.19 -14.41 -10.96
CA LEU A 540 10.83 -14.34 -10.43
C LEU A 540 9.83 -14.39 -11.59
N TYR A 541 8.84 -15.27 -11.51
CA TYR A 541 7.82 -15.49 -12.54
C TYR A 541 6.44 -15.24 -11.94
N PRO A 542 5.94 -13.99 -11.93
CA PRO A 542 4.64 -13.67 -11.35
C PRO A 542 3.50 -14.26 -12.19
N LYS A 543 2.73 -15.16 -11.61
CA LYS A 543 1.50 -15.72 -12.20
C LYS A 543 0.29 -14.81 -11.97
N THR A 544 0.39 -13.88 -11.05
CA THR A 544 -0.55 -12.79 -10.78
C THR A 544 0.20 -11.46 -10.82
N GLY A 545 -0.50 -10.32 -10.94
CA GLY A 545 0.08 -8.98 -11.04
C GLY A 545 -0.46 -8.04 -9.96
N ARG A 546 -0.27 -8.36 -8.66
CA ARG A 546 -0.67 -7.47 -7.57
C ARG A 546 0.38 -6.38 -7.37
N THR A 547 -0.06 -5.22 -6.91
CA THR A 547 0.84 -4.11 -6.56
C THR A 547 1.91 -4.60 -5.58
N HIS A 548 3.17 -4.25 -5.82
CA HIS A 548 4.35 -4.64 -5.04
C HIS A 548 4.50 -6.15 -4.80
N GLN A 549 3.85 -7.01 -5.59
CA GLN A 549 3.80 -8.46 -5.34
C GLN A 549 5.19 -9.07 -5.13
N LEU A 550 6.11 -8.88 -6.08
CA LEU A 550 7.45 -9.46 -6.02
C LEU A 550 8.24 -8.94 -4.82
N ARG A 551 8.10 -7.66 -4.52
CA ARG A 551 8.77 -6.99 -3.40
C ARG A 551 8.32 -7.57 -2.06
N VAL A 552 7.00 -7.70 -1.84
CA VAL A 552 6.43 -8.30 -0.62
C VAL A 552 6.79 -9.79 -0.53
N HIS A 553 6.66 -10.56 -1.62
CA HIS A 553 6.98 -11.99 -1.63
C HIS A 553 8.45 -12.27 -1.29
N CYS A 554 9.39 -11.41 -1.73
CA CYS A 554 10.78 -11.54 -1.37
C CYS A 554 11.05 -11.16 0.10
N ALA A 555 10.45 -10.07 0.58
CA ALA A 555 10.77 -9.51 1.88
C ALA A 555 10.01 -10.18 3.06
N HIS A 556 8.79 -10.68 2.82
CA HIS A 556 7.93 -11.20 3.89
C HIS A 556 8.49 -12.49 4.53
N PRO A 557 8.41 -12.67 5.87
CA PRO A 557 8.91 -13.87 6.57
C PRO A 557 8.32 -15.20 6.08
N LEU A 558 7.08 -15.20 5.60
CA LEU A 558 6.44 -16.37 4.98
C LEU A 558 6.78 -16.55 3.50
N GLY A 559 7.51 -15.62 2.88
CA GLY A 559 8.08 -15.71 1.54
C GLY A 559 9.55 -16.09 1.60
N LEU A 560 10.43 -15.30 0.93
CA LEU A 560 11.87 -15.53 0.97
C LEU A 560 12.55 -15.01 2.25
N ALA A 561 11.87 -14.20 3.06
CA ALA A 561 12.43 -13.50 4.22
C ALA A 561 13.73 -12.73 3.89
N CYS A 562 13.90 -12.35 2.63
CA CYS A 562 15.09 -11.71 2.10
C CYS A 562 14.66 -10.63 1.09
N PRO A 563 14.62 -9.35 1.50
CA PRO A 563 14.14 -8.28 0.66
C PRO A 563 15.06 -8.00 -0.54
N ILE A 564 14.49 -7.39 -1.56
CA ILE A 564 15.23 -6.93 -2.74
C ILE A 564 16.19 -5.81 -2.32
N LEU A 565 17.41 -5.85 -2.81
CA LEU A 565 18.43 -4.84 -2.56
C LEU A 565 17.96 -3.48 -3.09
N GLY A 566 18.08 -2.45 -2.24
CA GLY A 566 17.70 -1.08 -2.57
C GLY A 566 16.19 -0.85 -2.63
N ASP A 567 15.36 -1.79 -2.13
CA ASP A 567 13.91 -1.56 -2.05
C ASP A 567 13.58 -0.46 -1.02
N PRO A 568 13.02 0.70 -1.43
CA PRO A 568 12.80 1.83 -0.52
C PRO A 568 11.61 1.63 0.44
N LEU A 569 10.80 0.58 0.25
CA LEU A 569 9.63 0.32 1.10
C LEU A 569 9.81 -0.93 1.98
N TYR A 570 10.31 -2.02 1.42
CA TYR A 570 10.41 -3.32 2.09
C TYR A 570 11.85 -3.76 2.34
N GLY A 571 12.83 -2.96 1.86
CA GLY A 571 14.25 -3.22 1.99
C GLY A 571 14.78 -2.93 3.38
N ILE A 572 16.00 -3.39 3.60
CA ILE A 572 16.78 -3.21 4.82
C ILE A 572 18.13 -2.54 4.54
N GLU A 573 18.43 -2.32 3.28
CA GLU A 573 19.73 -1.82 2.82
C GLU A 573 19.53 -0.86 1.66
N CYS A 574 20.17 0.30 1.75
CA CYS A 574 20.19 1.30 0.68
C CYS A 574 21.12 0.87 -0.45
N ALA A 575 20.75 1.19 -1.68
CA ALA A 575 21.55 1.02 -2.87
C ALA A 575 21.30 2.18 -3.84
N ASP A 576 22.06 2.25 -4.91
CA ASP A 576 21.91 3.26 -5.96
C ASP A 576 20.54 3.18 -6.66
N ARG A 577 19.91 1.99 -6.69
CA ARG A 577 18.59 1.71 -7.23
C ARG A 577 17.94 0.49 -6.55
N MET A 578 16.67 0.26 -6.80
CA MET A 578 16.07 -1.04 -6.49
C MET A 578 16.48 -2.05 -7.57
N TYR A 579 17.06 -3.17 -7.13
CA TYR A 579 17.58 -4.24 -7.99
C TYR A 579 16.47 -5.22 -8.36
N LEU A 580 15.45 -4.69 -9.07
CA LEU A 580 14.33 -5.45 -9.65
C LEU A 580 14.11 -4.98 -11.09
N HIS A 581 14.19 -5.93 -12.03
CA HIS A 581 14.13 -5.66 -13.45
C HIS A 581 13.18 -6.64 -14.17
N ALA A 582 12.27 -6.12 -15.00
CA ALA A 582 11.42 -6.91 -15.89
C ALA A 582 12.23 -7.32 -17.12
N ALA A 583 12.90 -8.48 -17.04
CA ALA A 583 13.91 -8.92 -17.98
C ALA A 583 13.34 -9.61 -19.23
N GLU A 584 12.14 -10.20 -19.12
CA GLU A 584 11.55 -10.95 -20.23
C GLU A 584 10.03 -10.74 -20.27
N LEU A 585 9.52 -10.52 -21.47
CA LEU A 585 8.09 -10.35 -21.72
C LEU A 585 7.71 -11.03 -23.04
N THR A 586 6.75 -11.97 -22.96
CA THR A 586 6.16 -12.63 -24.14
C THR A 586 4.66 -12.38 -24.15
N PHE A 587 4.14 -11.96 -25.27
CA PHE A 587 2.71 -11.74 -25.51
C PHE A 587 2.38 -11.95 -27.00
N ARG A 588 1.10 -11.98 -27.36
CA ARG A 588 0.69 -12.00 -28.77
C ARG A 588 0.45 -10.58 -29.26
N HIS A 589 0.97 -10.29 -30.46
CA HIS A 589 0.70 -9.01 -31.12
C HIS A 589 -0.81 -8.82 -31.27
N PRO A 590 -1.38 -7.67 -30.82
CA PRO A 590 -2.83 -7.51 -30.69
C PRO A 590 -3.61 -7.55 -32.00
N VAL A 591 -2.93 -7.33 -33.15
CA VAL A 591 -3.54 -7.32 -34.48
C VAL A 591 -3.12 -8.52 -35.31
N THR A 592 -1.81 -8.82 -35.41
CA THR A 592 -1.33 -9.94 -36.25
C THR A 592 -1.48 -11.30 -35.57
N GLY A 593 -1.58 -11.35 -34.25
CA GLY A 593 -1.63 -12.60 -33.49
C GLY A 593 -0.29 -13.32 -33.34
N GLU A 594 0.79 -12.78 -33.91
CA GLU A 594 2.13 -13.32 -33.81
C GLU A 594 2.66 -13.27 -32.38
N THR A 595 3.43 -14.30 -31.98
CA THR A 595 4.07 -14.31 -30.67
C THR A 595 5.27 -13.36 -30.69
N MET A 596 5.19 -12.33 -29.84
CA MET A 596 6.27 -11.37 -29.63
C MET A 596 7.04 -11.75 -28.38
N HIS A 597 8.36 -11.80 -28.46
CA HIS A 597 9.24 -12.13 -27.35
C HIS A 597 10.34 -11.08 -27.23
N PHE A 598 10.44 -10.46 -26.05
CA PHE A 598 11.40 -9.41 -25.76
C PHE A 598 12.26 -9.78 -24.56
N LEU A 599 13.54 -9.45 -24.65
CA LEU A 599 14.53 -9.57 -23.60
C LEU A 599 15.17 -8.22 -23.33
N SER A 600 15.36 -7.87 -22.09
CA SER A 600 16.14 -6.72 -21.63
C SER A 600 17.06 -7.19 -20.51
N PRO A 601 18.40 -7.12 -20.65
CA PRO A 601 19.31 -7.53 -19.58
C PRO A 601 19.26 -6.52 -18.43
N SER A 602 19.24 -7.03 -17.20
CA SER A 602 19.17 -6.19 -15.99
C SER A 602 20.42 -5.32 -15.77
N GLY A 603 21.58 -5.77 -16.25
CA GLY A 603 22.87 -5.11 -16.05
C GLY A 603 23.45 -5.23 -14.63
N PHE A 604 22.93 -6.19 -13.81
CA PHE A 604 23.42 -6.45 -12.45
C PHE A 604 23.58 -7.94 -12.10
#